data_e110db79d4eb6d234797d915a6725f8e
#
_entry.id   e110db79d4eb6d234797d915a6725f8e
#
_cell.length_a   1.000
_cell.length_b   1.000
_cell.length_c   1.000
_cell.angle_alpha   90.00
_cell.angle_beta   90.00
_cell.angle_gamma   90.00
#
_symmetry.space_group_name_H-M   'P 1'
#
loop_
_entity.id
_entity.type
_entity.pdbx_description
1 polymer ?
#
loop_
_entity_poly.entity_id
_entity_poly.type
_entity_poly.pdbx_seq_one_letter_code
_entity_poly.pdbx_strand_id
1 'polypeptide(L)'
;MITLKNGDGIKWPHGKRIAVLLTFDFDAEYLRYSVTGQRALGFSDISRGQYGPHEGLKRCLDMLARQNIKTTFFVPGIVAEKYADEVKQIAAAGHELAYHGYAHDARPGIPEAEEEANMAKAEAILEAISGKKVVGHRAPLDTLQTYGVKLMQKRGYLYSSTLKDCDWAYIHEGEHPVVELPTEPGFDDFSFFYFSYADAHTITCSYPAEYVYNMWKDAFDELANEGDKIMCLKLHPQLIGRSSRIRMLERLVLYMRQNGAWIAGCEEVARYVLAQNGKEADADAVAK
;
A
#
# COMPACT_ATOMS: atom_id res chain seq x y z
N MET A 1 -8.18 -12.73 19.19
CA MET A 1 -8.98 -11.53 19.49
C MET A 1 -8.06 -10.37 19.35
N ILE A 2 -8.28 -9.50 18.35
CA ILE A 2 -7.46 -8.29 18.14
C ILE A 2 -7.81 -7.34 19.29
N THR A 3 -6.86 -7.05 20.16
CA THR A 3 -7.08 -6.07 21.23
C THR A 3 -6.80 -4.70 20.64
N LEU A 4 -7.85 -4.00 20.20
CA LEU A 4 -7.75 -2.61 19.83
C LEU A 4 -7.40 -1.82 21.10
N LYS A 5 -6.16 -1.35 21.22
CA LYS A 5 -5.91 -0.18 22.09
C LYS A 5 -6.46 1.00 21.34
N ASN A 6 -7.36 1.74 21.98
CA ASN A 6 -7.92 2.98 21.45
C ASN A 6 -6.80 3.84 20.91
N GLY A 7 -6.91 4.27 19.67
CA GLY A 7 -5.98 5.20 19.03
C GLY A 7 -6.02 6.61 19.62
N ASP A 8 -6.66 6.76 20.80
CA ASP A 8 -6.74 7.98 21.57
C ASP A 8 -5.35 8.38 22.04
N GLY A 9 -4.68 9.22 21.27
CA GLY A 9 -3.46 9.85 21.74
C GLY A 9 -2.27 9.89 20.79
N ILE A 10 -2.32 9.29 19.60
CA ILE A 10 -1.25 9.47 18.62
C ILE A 10 -1.33 10.89 18.09
N LYS A 11 -0.34 11.72 18.45
CA LYS A 11 -0.24 13.08 17.93
C LYS A 11 0.75 13.10 16.79
N TRP A 12 0.30 13.52 15.61
CA TRP A 12 1.16 13.59 14.44
C TRP A 12 2.23 14.69 14.58
N PRO A 13 3.40 14.54 13.97
CA PRO A 13 4.52 15.46 14.14
C PRO A 13 4.15 16.88 13.67
N HIS A 14 4.82 17.87 14.26
CA HIS A 14 4.69 19.29 13.89
C HIS A 14 3.26 19.84 13.94
N GLY A 15 2.42 19.32 14.84
CA GLY A 15 1.03 19.76 15.00
C GLY A 15 0.13 19.42 13.80
N LYS A 16 0.53 18.45 12.99
CA LYS A 16 -0.30 17.96 11.89
C LYS A 16 -1.56 17.27 12.41
N ARG A 17 -2.64 17.39 11.66
CA ARG A 17 -3.95 16.91 12.09
C ARG A 17 -4.23 15.47 11.65
N ILE A 18 -3.63 15.04 10.54
CA ILE A 18 -3.87 13.75 9.91
C ILE A 18 -2.57 13.25 9.26
N ALA A 19 -2.32 11.94 9.35
CA ALA A 19 -1.30 11.30 8.52
C ALA A 19 -1.92 10.85 7.19
N VAL A 20 -1.27 11.17 6.07
CA VAL A 20 -1.69 10.73 4.74
C VAL A 20 -0.61 9.85 4.15
N LEU A 21 -0.98 8.62 3.86
CA LEU A 21 -0.13 7.64 3.19
C LEU A 21 -0.52 7.57 1.71
N LEU A 22 0.38 8.01 0.83
CA LEU A 22 0.25 7.74 -0.59
C LEU A 22 0.94 6.41 -0.86
N THR A 23 0.20 5.34 -1.04
CA THR A 23 0.79 4.02 -1.24
C THR A 23 0.51 3.52 -2.64
N PHE A 24 1.46 2.78 -3.22
CA PHE A 24 1.34 2.25 -4.57
C PHE A 24 1.46 0.74 -4.55
N ASP A 25 0.43 0.04 -5.03
CA ASP A 25 0.45 -1.39 -5.27
C ASP A 25 0.93 -1.61 -6.71
N PHE A 26 2.17 -2.08 -6.87
CA PHE A 26 2.81 -2.25 -8.18
C PHE A 26 2.59 -3.65 -8.74
N ASP A 27 1.35 -3.97 -9.06
CA ASP A 27 0.91 -5.31 -9.43
C ASP A 27 1.05 -5.64 -10.90
N ALA A 28 1.18 -4.63 -11.74
CA ALA A 28 1.16 -4.79 -13.19
C ALA A 28 -0.07 -5.62 -13.66
N GLU A 29 0.11 -6.62 -14.51
CA GLU A 29 -0.96 -7.51 -14.96
C GLU A 29 -1.38 -8.56 -13.94
N TYR A 30 -0.63 -8.76 -12.84
CA TYR A 30 -0.94 -9.78 -11.84
C TYR A 30 -2.17 -9.44 -11.01
N LEU A 31 -2.51 -8.16 -10.86
CA LEU A 31 -3.82 -7.75 -10.35
C LEU A 31 -4.96 -8.41 -11.13
N ARG A 32 -4.86 -8.42 -12.46
CA ARG A 32 -5.90 -9.00 -13.32
C ARG A 32 -6.00 -10.51 -13.17
N TYR A 33 -4.84 -11.21 -13.09
CA TYR A 33 -4.84 -12.66 -12.83
C TYR A 33 -5.55 -12.99 -11.51
N SER A 34 -5.30 -12.24 -10.46
CA SER A 34 -5.92 -12.46 -9.14
C SER A 34 -7.42 -12.22 -9.17
N VAL A 35 -7.88 -11.11 -9.75
CA VAL A 35 -9.30 -10.78 -9.87
C VAL A 35 -10.08 -11.81 -10.69
N THR A 36 -9.45 -12.43 -11.69
CA THR A 36 -10.09 -13.48 -12.52
C THR A 36 -9.94 -14.89 -11.96
N GLY A 37 -9.34 -15.07 -10.79
CA GLY A 37 -9.07 -16.38 -10.22
C GLY A 37 -8.04 -17.18 -11.03
N GLN A 38 -6.98 -16.52 -11.49
CA GLN A 38 -5.87 -17.11 -12.25
C GLN A 38 -6.27 -17.68 -13.62
N ARG A 39 -7.37 -17.21 -14.21
CA ARG A 39 -7.78 -17.60 -15.57
C ARG A 39 -6.81 -17.05 -16.61
N ALA A 40 -6.74 -17.74 -17.75
CA ALA A 40 -5.98 -17.23 -18.89
C ALA A 40 -6.52 -15.86 -19.35
N LEU A 41 -5.62 -14.90 -19.49
CA LEU A 41 -5.95 -13.53 -19.93
C LEU A 41 -5.67 -13.37 -21.43
N GLY A 42 -6.53 -12.60 -22.08
CA GLY A 42 -6.26 -12.11 -23.43
C GLY A 42 -5.23 -10.98 -23.45
N PHE A 43 -4.62 -10.73 -24.60
CA PHE A 43 -3.63 -9.66 -24.76
C PHE A 43 -4.15 -8.28 -24.34
N SER A 44 -5.42 -7.99 -24.54
CA SER A 44 -6.02 -6.72 -24.11
C SER A 44 -6.01 -6.54 -22.60
N ASP A 45 -6.30 -7.59 -21.84
CA ASP A 45 -6.27 -7.57 -20.38
C ASP A 45 -4.84 -7.44 -19.86
N ILE A 46 -3.91 -8.22 -20.42
CA ILE A 46 -2.48 -8.16 -20.09
C ILE A 46 -1.93 -6.75 -20.34
N SER A 47 -2.20 -6.17 -21.52
CA SER A 47 -1.71 -4.84 -21.90
C SER A 47 -2.18 -3.72 -20.97
N ARG A 48 -3.37 -3.87 -20.38
CA ARG A 48 -3.90 -2.89 -19.40
C ARG A 48 -3.08 -2.88 -18.11
N GLY A 49 -2.68 -4.04 -17.63
CA GLY A 49 -1.78 -4.15 -16.47
C GLY A 49 -0.37 -3.67 -16.78
N GLN A 50 0.15 -4.03 -17.96
CA GLN A 50 1.47 -3.61 -18.45
C GLN A 50 1.60 -2.09 -18.65
N TYR A 51 0.50 -1.37 -18.72
CA TYR A 51 0.55 0.10 -18.68
C TYR A 51 1.22 0.62 -17.40
N GLY A 52 1.09 -0.09 -16.28
CA GLY A 52 1.75 0.24 -15.02
C GLY A 52 3.27 0.39 -15.18
N PRO A 53 4.01 -0.69 -15.46
CA PRO A 53 5.45 -0.62 -15.66
C PRO A 53 5.87 0.24 -16.87
N HIS A 54 5.13 0.25 -17.99
CA HIS A 54 5.57 0.94 -19.20
C HIS A 54 5.41 2.46 -19.15
N GLU A 55 4.31 2.97 -18.58
CA GLU A 55 3.96 4.39 -18.60
C GLU A 55 3.56 4.94 -17.23
N GLY A 56 2.74 4.18 -16.50
CA GLY A 56 2.11 4.65 -15.28
C GLY A 56 3.12 4.93 -14.17
N LEU A 57 4.06 4.04 -13.98
CA LEU A 57 5.11 4.17 -12.95
C LEU A 57 5.94 5.44 -13.17
N LYS A 58 6.41 5.68 -14.39
CA LYS A 58 7.17 6.90 -14.68
C LYS A 58 6.42 8.16 -14.28
N ARG A 59 5.13 8.25 -14.59
CA ARG A 59 4.31 9.42 -14.23
C ARG A 59 4.12 9.55 -12.72
N CYS A 60 3.96 8.42 -12.01
CA CYS A 60 3.89 8.42 -10.55
C CYS A 60 5.21 8.91 -9.95
N LEU A 61 6.35 8.37 -10.37
CA LEU A 61 7.66 8.77 -9.89
C LEU A 61 7.97 10.25 -10.20
N ASP A 62 7.65 10.73 -11.40
CA ASP A 62 7.81 12.12 -11.79
C ASP A 62 6.98 13.06 -10.90
N MET A 63 5.74 12.67 -10.57
CA MET A 63 4.86 13.45 -9.67
C MET A 63 5.42 13.45 -8.24
N LEU A 64 5.81 12.29 -7.72
CA LEU A 64 6.40 12.17 -6.38
C LEU A 64 7.69 12.99 -6.26
N ALA A 65 8.53 12.98 -7.29
CA ALA A 65 9.76 13.78 -7.34
C ALA A 65 9.45 15.29 -7.34
N ARG A 66 8.51 15.76 -8.19
CA ARG A 66 8.10 17.18 -8.20
C ARG A 66 7.55 17.64 -6.86
N GLN A 67 6.85 16.74 -6.15
CA GLN A 67 6.27 17.05 -4.84
C GLN A 67 7.21 16.78 -3.68
N ASN A 68 8.44 16.30 -3.95
CA ASN A 68 9.42 15.90 -2.93
C ASN A 68 8.82 14.95 -1.88
N ILE A 69 8.14 13.90 -2.35
CA ILE A 69 7.51 12.88 -1.51
C ILE A 69 8.28 11.57 -1.63
N LYS A 70 8.62 10.96 -0.49
CA LYS A 70 9.01 9.56 -0.40
C LYS A 70 7.84 8.76 0.14
N THR A 71 7.64 7.57 -0.39
CA THR A 71 6.47 6.77 -0.08
C THR A 71 6.76 5.28 -0.21
N THR A 72 5.74 4.45 -0.02
CA THR A 72 5.82 3.00 -0.03
C THR A 72 5.21 2.43 -1.30
N PHE A 73 5.94 1.52 -1.92
CA PHE A 73 5.47 0.66 -3.00
C PHE A 73 5.35 -0.78 -2.49
N PHE A 74 4.16 -1.32 -2.50
CA PHE A 74 3.89 -2.74 -2.24
C PHE A 74 4.07 -3.50 -3.55
N VAL A 75 5.00 -4.45 -3.57
CA VAL A 75 5.44 -5.11 -4.82
C VAL A 75 5.34 -6.63 -4.66
N PRO A 76 4.56 -7.31 -5.51
CA PRO A 76 4.57 -8.76 -5.55
C PRO A 76 5.93 -9.29 -6.01
N GLY A 77 6.40 -10.41 -5.43
CA GLY A 77 7.71 -10.98 -5.76
C GLY A 77 7.86 -11.29 -7.25
N ILE A 78 6.82 -11.86 -7.88
CA ILE A 78 6.80 -12.18 -9.31
C ILE A 78 6.88 -10.93 -10.21
N VAL A 79 6.34 -9.80 -9.74
CA VAL A 79 6.43 -8.50 -10.43
C VAL A 79 7.85 -7.98 -10.34
N ALA A 80 8.50 -8.11 -9.16
CA ALA A 80 9.89 -7.73 -8.97
C ALA A 80 10.86 -8.58 -9.80
N GLU A 81 10.56 -9.88 -10.03
CA GLU A 81 11.32 -10.72 -10.96
C GLU A 81 11.15 -10.25 -12.42
N LYS A 82 9.92 -9.98 -12.83
CA LYS A 82 9.59 -9.66 -14.22
C LYS A 82 9.98 -8.24 -14.63
N TYR A 83 9.79 -7.27 -13.72
CA TYR A 83 10.00 -5.84 -13.93
C TYR A 83 11.10 -5.30 -13.02
N ALA A 84 12.21 -6.04 -12.93
CA ALA A 84 13.31 -5.73 -12.00
C ALA A 84 13.90 -4.32 -12.20
N ASP A 85 13.96 -3.83 -13.43
CA ASP A 85 14.53 -2.50 -13.71
C ASP A 85 13.58 -1.37 -13.27
N GLU A 86 12.28 -1.57 -13.39
CA GLU A 86 11.26 -0.65 -12.87
C GLU A 86 11.28 -0.61 -11.34
N VAL A 87 11.40 -1.77 -10.69
CA VAL A 87 11.50 -1.85 -9.23
C VAL A 87 12.81 -1.24 -8.71
N LYS A 88 13.93 -1.38 -9.44
CA LYS A 88 15.18 -0.65 -9.15
C LYS A 88 14.99 0.86 -9.23
N GLN A 89 14.22 1.36 -10.21
CA GLN A 89 13.92 2.79 -10.34
C GLN A 89 13.15 3.30 -9.11
N ILE A 90 12.17 2.52 -8.60
CA ILE A 90 11.43 2.85 -7.37
C ILE A 90 12.40 2.98 -6.20
N ALA A 91 13.25 1.97 -5.97
CA ALA A 91 14.23 1.95 -4.88
C ALA A 91 15.27 3.07 -5.03
N ALA A 92 15.82 3.30 -6.23
CA ALA A 92 16.79 4.36 -6.52
C ALA A 92 16.20 5.77 -6.31
N ALA A 93 14.89 5.94 -6.53
CA ALA A 93 14.18 7.17 -6.22
C ALA A 93 13.98 7.37 -4.70
N GLY A 94 14.40 6.41 -3.87
CA GLY A 94 14.36 6.47 -2.40
C GLY A 94 12.99 6.14 -1.80
N HIS A 95 12.15 5.41 -2.53
CA HIS A 95 10.89 4.89 -2.01
C HIS A 95 11.12 3.56 -1.30
N GLU A 96 10.26 3.24 -0.36
CA GLU A 96 10.21 1.95 0.32
C GLU A 96 9.65 0.87 -0.61
N LEU A 97 10.27 -0.33 -0.57
CA LEU A 97 9.70 -1.54 -1.16
C LEU A 97 9.14 -2.42 -0.03
N ALA A 98 7.86 -2.74 -0.11
CA ALA A 98 7.14 -3.57 0.86
C ALA A 98 6.54 -4.81 0.19
N TYR A 99 6.27 -5.83 0.99
CA TYR A 99 5.74 -7.12 0.53
C TYR A 99 4.26 -7.04 0.14
N HIS A 100 3.93 -7.63 -1.02
CA HIS A 100 2.55 -7.73 -1.54
C HIS A 100 2.22 -9.11 -2.10
N GLY A 101 2.53 -10.17 -1.33
CA GLY A 101 2.47 -11.53 -1.82
C GLY A 101 3.61 -11.85 -2.79
N TYR A 102 3.79 -13.16 -3.11
CA TYR A 102 4.74 -13.52 -4.15
C TYR A 102 4.10 -13.44 -5.55
N ALA A 103 2.98 -14.15 -5.77
CA ALA A 103 2.27 -14.20 -7.05
C ALA A 103 0.99 -13.32 -7.06
N HIS A 104 0.88 -12.36 -6.14
CA HIS A 104 -0.35 -11.60 -5.90
C HIS A 104 -1.54 -12.52 -5.64
N ASP A 105 -1.33 -13.62 -4.90
CA ASP A 105 -2.34 -14.62 -4.61
C ASP A 105 -3.21 -14.19 -3.42
N ALA A 106 -4.50 -14.09 -3.66
CA ALA A 106 -5.49 -13.68 -2.65
C ALA A 106 -6.43 -14.82 -2.25
N ARG A 107 -6.04 -16.09 -2.49
CA ARG A 107 -6.87 -17.23 -2.11
C ARG A 107 -7.04 -17.29 -0.60
N PRO A 108 -8.28 -17.41 -0.07
CA PRO A 108 -8.49 -17.72 1.32
C PRO A 108 -7.94 -19.12 1.66
N GLY A 109 -7.32 -19.25 2.84
CA GLY A 109 -6.86 -20.55 3.33
C GLY A 109 -5.56 -21.07 2.71
N ILE A 110 -4.70 -20.17 2.19
CA ILE A 110 -3.31 -20.53 1.86
C ILE A 110 -2.67 -21.14 3.13
N PRO A 111 -1.99 -22.31 3.04
CA PRO A 111 -1.29 -22.89 4.18
C PRO A 111 -0.19 -21.93 4.71
N GLU A 112 -0.06 -21.83 6.04
CA GLU A 112 0.94 -20.93 6.66
C GLU A 112 2.36 -21.17 6.14
N ALA A 113 2.76 -22.44 5.98
CA ALA A 113 4.09 -22.79 5.46
C ALA A 113 4.29 -22.35 3.99
N GLU A 114 3.22 -22.36 3.16
CA GLU A 114 3.27 -21.85 1.79
C GLU A 114 3.44 -20.34 1.78
N GLU A 115 2.68 -19.64 2.61
CA GLU A 115 2.79 -18.17 2.72
C GLU A 115 4.16 -17.76 3.28
N GLU A 116 4.68 -18.46 4.29
CA GLU A 116 6.02 -18.19 4.83
C GLU A 116 7.11 -18.37 3.77
N ALA A 117 7.00 -19.38 2.92
CA ALA A 117 7.92 -19.60 1.80
C ALA A 117 7.79 -18.50 0.73
N ASN A 118 6.57 -18.06 0.44
CA ASN A 118 6.28 -16.94 -0.47
C ASN A 118 6.88 -15.63 0.04
N MET A 119 6.72 -15.34 1.35
CA MET A 119 7.33 -14.17 1.99
C MET A 119 8.85 -14.23 1.86
N ALA A 120 9.47 -15.33 2.27
CA ALA A 120 10.94 -15.48 2.20
C ALA A 120 11.48 -15.29 0.78
N LYS A 121 10.79 -15.83 -0.22
CA LYS A 121 11.19 -15.69 -1.63
C LYS A 121 11.07 -14.23 -2.10
N ALA A 122 9.97 -13.57 -1.84
CA ALA A 122 9.77 -12.19 -2.26
C ALA A 122 10.70 -11.21 -1.52
N GLU A 123 10.90 -11.40 -0.21
CA GLU A 123 11.87 -10.63 0.59
C GLU A 123 13.26 -10.69 -0.03
N ALA A 124 13.76 -11.89 -0.32
CA ALA A 124 15.10 -12.07 -0.90
C ALA A 124 15.27 -11.28 -2.21
N ILE A 125 14.22 -11.20 -3.05
CA ILE A 125 14.24 -10.44 -4.31
C ILE A 125 14.23 -8.94 -4.04
N LEU A 126 13.29 -8.47 -3.20
CA LEU A 126 13.12 -7.04 -2.92
C LEU A 126 14.31 -6.46 -2.16
N GLU A 127 14.87 -7.21 -1.22
CA GLU A 127 16.07 -6.83 -0.46
C GLU A 127 17.32 -6.80 -1.36
N ALA A 128 17.46 -7.75 -2.29
CA ALA A 128 18.55 -7.72 -3.27
C ALA A 128 18.47 -6.49 -4.20
N ILE A 129 17.27 -6.02 -4.52
CA ILE A 129 17.05 -4.83 -5.35
C ILE A 129 17.28 -3.54 -4.56
N SER A 130 16.73 -3.44 -3.36
CA SER A 130 16.73 -2.19 -2.57
C SER A 130 17.97 -2.01 -1.70
N GLY A 131 18.66 -3.11 -1.34
CA GLY A 131 19.70 -3.14 -0.32
C GLY A 131 19.16 -2.90 1.10
N LYS A 132 17.85 -2.99 1.31
CA LYS A 132 17.18 -2.74 2.60
C LYS A 132 16.27 -3.91 2.94
N LYS A 133 16.11 -4.16 4.25
CA LYS A 133 15.17 -5.16 4.76
C LYS A 133 13.74 -4.78 4.41
N VAL A 134 12.95 -5.77 4.03
CA VAL A 134 11.48 -5.62 3.87
C VAL A 134 10.84 -5.65 5.24
N VAL A 135 10.15 -4.57 5.61
CA VAL A 135 9.55 -4.39 6.94
C VAL A 135 8.04 -4.13 6.90
N GLY A 136 7.46 -4.06 5.72
CA GLY A 136 6.05 -3.74 5.51
C GLY A 136 5.31 -4.80 4.71
N HIS A 137 4.03 -4.98 5.05
CA HIS A 137 3.14 -5.94 4.42
C HIS A 137 1.81 -5.32 4.03
N ARG A 138 1.32 -5.66 2.85
CA ARG A 138 -0.09 -5.53 2.44
C ARG A 138 -0.54 -6.82 1.78
N ALA A 139 -1.68 -7.37 2.23
CA ALA A 139 -2.24 -8.58 1.63
C ALA A 139 -2.85 -8.27 0.25
N PRO A 140 -2.57 -9.09 -0.78
CA PRO A 140 -3.25 -8.98 -2.08
C PRO A 140 -4.77 -9.01 -1.95
N LEU A 141 -5.47 -8.12 -2.66
CA LEU A 141 -6.93 -7.94 -2.58
C LEU A 141 -7.46 -7.89 -1.13
N ASP A 142 -6.66 -7.34 -0.21
CA ASP A 142 -6.98 -7.21 1.21
C ASP A 142 -7.34 -8.54 1.92
N THR A 143 -6.85 -9.67 1.42
CA THR A 143 -7.12 -11.01 1.97
C THR A 143 -6.03 -11.44 2.94
N LEU A 144 -6.03 -10.89 4.15
CA LEU A 144 -5.11 -11.29 5.22
C LEU A 144 -5.53 -12.63 5.82
N GLN A 145 -4.62 -13.60 5.86
CA GLN A 145 -4.85 -14.89 6.49
C GLN A 145 -4.93 -14.76 8.01
N THR A 146 -5.66 -15.67 8.69
CA THR A 146 -5.86 -15.63 10.14
C THR A 146 -4.57 -15.73 10.96
N TYR A 147 -3.53 -16.35 10.42
CA TYR A 147 -2.18 -16.44 11.00
C TYR A 147 -1.29 -15.24 10.60
N GLY A 148 -1.72 -14.36 9.69
CA GLY A 148 -0.88 -13.37 9.04
C GLY A 148 -0.15 -12.44 9.99
N VAL A 149 -0.84 -11.90 11.01
CA VAL A 149 -0.21 -11.04 12.03
C VAL A 149 0.90 -11.77 12.78
N LYS A 150 0.67 -13.01 13.21
CA LYS A 150 1.68 -13.82 13.91
C LYS A 150 2.88 -14.12 13.02
N LEU A 151 2.64 -14.37 11.74
CA LEU A 151 3.70 -14.63 10.78
C LEU A 151 4.55 -13.36 10.56
N MET A 152 3.92 -12.20 10.44
CA MET A 152 4.63 -10.92 10.37
C MET A 152 5.47 -10.66 11.63
N GLN A 153 4.92 -10.89 12.82
CA GLN A 153 5.65 -10.79 14.09
C GLN A 153 6.89 -11.71 14.10
N LYS A 154 6.71 -12.98 13.74
CA LYS A 154 7.81 -13.97 13.64
C LYS A 154 8.92 -13.53 12.70
N ARG A 155 8.58 -12.84 11.60
CA ARG A 155 9.53 -12.37 10.58
C ARG A 155 10.09 -10.97 10.84
N GLY A 156 9.64 -10.30 11.92
CA GLY A 156 10.12 -8.96 12.30
C GLY A 156 9.65 -7.83 11.38
N TYR A 157 8.42 -7.94 10.86
CA TYR A 157 7.78 -6.84 10.16
C TYR A 157 7.38 -5.74 11.14
N LEU A 158 7.43 -4.49 10.70
CA LEU A 158 7.04 -3.35 11.49
C LEU A 158 5.56 -3.01 11.35
N TYR A 159 4.99 -3.26 10.15
CA TYR A 159 3.60 -2.89 9.91
C TYR A 159 2.88 -3.80 8.92
N SER A 160 1.57 -3.78 9.06
CA SER A 160 0.57 -4.22 8.09
C SER A 160 -0.24 -3.00 7.60
N SER A 161 -0.72 -3.04 6.36
CA SER A 161 -1.64 -2.05 5.81
C SER A 161 -2.75 -2.76 5.03
N THR A 162 -3.63 -3.46 5.77
CA THR A 162 -4.62 -4.37 5.17
C THR A 162 -6.00 -4.27 5.80
N LEU A 163 -6.09 -4.13 7.13
CA LEU A 163 -7.37 -4.15 7.85
C LEU A 163 -8.15 -2.85 7.68
N LYS A 164 -9.47 -2.89 8.00
CA LYS A 164 -10.43 -1.83 7.62
C LYS A 164 -11.40 -1.50 8.76
N ASP A 165 -10.97 -1.72 9.98
CA ASP A 165 -11.84 -1.67 11.15
C ASP A 165 -11.88 -0.31 11.84
N CYS A 166 -11.00 0.63 11.43
CA CYS A 166 -10.96 1.98 11.99
C CYS A 166 -10.14 2.96 11.12
N ASP A 167 -10.16 4.25 11.48
CA ASP A 167 -9.46 5.34 10.78
C ASP A 167 -8.21 5.85 11.52
N TRP A 168 -7.64 5.04 12.43
CA TRP A 168 -6.41 5.36 13.17
C TRP A 168 -5.44 4.18 13.18
N ALA A 169 -4.15 4.50 13.24
CA ALA A 169 -3.13 3.47 13.38
C ALA A 169 -3.19 2.83 14.76
N TYR A 170 -2.98 1.51 14.84
CA TYR A 170 -2.95 0.79 16.11
C TYR A 170 -1.90 -0.34 16.10
N ILE A 171 -1.66 -0.95 17.26
CA ILE A 171 -0.59 -1.92 17.43
C ILE A 171 -1.18 -3.30 17.73
N HIS A 172 -0.81 -4.29 16.92
CA HIS A 172 -0.92 -5.70 17.26
C HIS A 172 0.16 -6.05 18.26
N GLU A 173 -0.24 -6.24 19.51
CA GLU A 173 0.68 -6.55 20.60
C GLU A 173 1.33 -7.92 20.43
N GLY A 174 2.56 -8.06 20.91
CA GLY A 174 3.35 -9.29 20.88
C GLY A 174 4.81 -9.02 21.22
N GLU A 175 5.63 -10.04 21.17
CA GLU A 175 7.09 -9.91 21.35
C GLU A 175 7.69 -8.95 20.32
N HIS A 176 7.25 -9.05 19.08
CA HIS A 176 7.53 -8.10 18.00
C HIS A 176 6.22 -7.42 17.60
N PRO A 177 5.95 -6.21 18.11
CA PRO A 177 4.70 -5.52 17.82
C PRO A 177 4.64 -5.08 16.35
N VAL A 178 3.47 -5.24 15.72
CA VAL A 178 3.20 -4.84 14.34
C VAL A 178 2.18 -3.72 14.34
N VAL A 179 2.46 -2.62 13.66
CA VAL A 179 1.52 -1.50 13.51
C VAL A 179 0.56 -1.81 12.37
N GLU A 180 -0.74 -1.72 12.61
CA GLU A 180 -1.72 -1.68 11.52
C GLU A 180 -1.91 -0.24 11.06
N LEU A 181 -1.80 -0.06 9.74
CA LEU A 181 -2.09 1.17 9.03
C LEU A 181 -3.35 0.91 8.18
N PRO A 182 -4.55 1.16 8.73
CA PRO A 182 -5.80 0.72 8.12
C PRO A 182 -6.01 1.28 6.73
N THR A 183 -6.72 0.52 5.91
CA THR A 183 -7.12 0.88 4.55
C THR A 183 -8.64 0.99 4.47
N GLU A 184 -9.12 1.69 3.45
CA GLU A 184 -10.54 1.86 3.17
C GLU A 184 -10.78 1.68 1.66
N PRO A 185 -11.73 0.83 1.23
CA PRO A 185 -12.03 0.65 -0.20
C PRO A 185 -12.40 1.95 -0.93
N GLY A 186 -12.96 2.92 -0.21
CA GLY A 186 -13.25 4.25 -0.74
C GLY A 186 -12.00 5.09 -1.03
N PHE A 187 -10.81 4.67 -0.54
CA PHE A 187 -9.51 5.30 -0.81
C PHE A 187 -8.65 4.50 -1.77
N ASP A 188 -9.23 3.52 -2.44
CA ASP A 188 -8.56 2.65 -3.41
C ASP A 188 -8.95 3.08 -4.83
N ASP A 189 -7.99 3.43 -5.68
CA ASP A 189 -8.24 3.83 -7.07
C ASP A 189 -8.82 2.69 -7.91
N PHE A 190 -8.64 1.44 -7.48
CA PHE A 190 -9.25 0.27 -8.09
C PHE A 190 -10.78 0.35 -8.03
N SER A 191 -11.35 0.79 -6.92
CA SER A 191 -12.80 0.93 -6.74
C SER A 191 -13.46 1.90 -7.73
N PHE A 192 -12.68 2.86 -8.27
CA PHE A 192 -13.22 3.90 -9.15
C PHE A 192 -12.77 3.78 -10.60
N PHE A 193 -11.58 3.24 -10.85
CA PHE A 193 -10.95 3.32 -12.15
C PHE A 193 -10.74 1.97 -12.82
N TYR A 194 -10.98 0.88 -12.09
CA TYR A 194 -10.92 -0.44 -12.69
C TYR A 194 -12.15 -0.69 -13.54
N PHE A 195 -11.92 -1.06 -14.80
CA PHE A 195 -12.97 -1.35 -15.76
C PHE A 195 -12.75 -2.71 -16.40
N SER A 196 -13.79 -3.53 -16.48
CA SER A 196 -13.74 -4.83 -17.15
C SER A 196 -14.97 -5.06 -18.03
N TYR A 197 -14.75 -5.60 -19.24
CA TYR A 197 -15.81 -6.08 -20.11
C TYR A 197 -16.15 -7.55 -19.88
N ALA A 198 -15.28 -8.30 -19.21
CA ALA A 198 -15.24 -9.76 -19.31
C ALA A 198 -16.10 -10.50 -18.29
N ASP A 199 -16.54 -9.86 -17.22
CA ASP A 199 -17.28 -10.51 -16.14
C ASP A 199 -18.55 -9.76 -15.78
N ALA A 200 -19.70 -10.46 -15.90
CA ALA A 200 -21.01 -9.95 -15.46
C ALA A 200 -21.07 -9.61 -13.95
N HIS A 201 -20.04 -9.94 -13.19
CA HIS A 201 -19.93 -9.72 -11.75
C HIS A 201 -18.85 -8.70 -11.35
N THR A 202 -18.10 -8.13 -12.30
CA THR A 202 -17.08 -7.13 -12.02
C THR A 202 -17.65 -5.74 -12.24
N ILE A 203 -17.41 -4.83 -11.29
CA ILE A 203 -17.82 -3.43 -11.38
C ILE A 203 -17.24 -2.81 -12.65
N THR A 204 -18.14 -2.35 -13.53
CA THR A 204 -17.80 -1.83 -14.85
C THR A 204 -17.97 -0.32 -14.88
N CYS A 205 -17.37 0.42 -13.97
CA CYS A 205 -17.42 1.87 -14.09
C CYS A 205 -16.02 2.49 -14.03
N SER A 206 -15.87 3.55 -14.82
CA SER A 206 -14.73 4.44 -14.75
C SER A 206 -15.28 5.81 -14.41
N TYR A 207 -15.11 6.19 -13.15
CA TYR A 207 -15.56 7.50 -12.68
C TYR A 207 -14.71 8.62 -13.28
N PRO A 208 -15.28 9.83 -13.51
CA PRO A 208 -14.50 11.01 -13.83
C PRO A 208 -13.49 11.31 -12.72
N ALA A 209 -12.26 11.69 -13.08
CA ALA A 209 -11.23 12.01 -12.10
C ALA A 209 -11.65 13.12 -11.12
N GLU A 210 -12.44 14.10 -11.58
CA GLU A 210 -12.95 15.20 -10.75
C GLU A 210 -13.94 14.70 -9.68
N TYR A 211 -14.75 13.69 -9.98
CA TYR A 211 -15.63 13.08 -9.00
C TYR A 211 -14.83 12.43 -7.85
N VAL A 212 -13.80 11.66 -8.20
CA VAL A 212 -12.91 11.01 -7.21
C VAL A 212 -12.14 12.05 -6.41
N TYR A 213 -11.66 13.11 -7.06
CA TYR A 213 -11.01 14.24 -6.37
C TYR A 213 -11.90 14.83 -5.27
N ASN A 214 -13.14 15.16 -5.60
CA ASN A 214 -14.04 15.78 -4.63
C ASN A 214 -14.37 14.82 -3.48
N MET A 215 -14.60 13.55 -3.77
CA MET A 215 -14.90 12.55 -2.76
C MET A 215 -13.71 12.34 -1.79
N TRP A 216 -12.49 12.19 -2.32
CA TRP A 216 -11.30 12.02 -1.48
C TRP A 216 -10.95 13.30 -0.71
N LYS A 217 -11.21 14.46 -1.32
CA LYS A 217 -11.05 15.75 -0.65
C LYS A 217 -12.01 15.91 0.53
N ASP A 218 -13.28 15.61 0.34
CA ASP A 218 -14.31 15.76 1.40
C ASP A 218 -14.03 14.78 2.55
N ALA A 219 -13.61 13.54 2.23
CA ALA A 219 -13.20 12.57 3.25
C ALA A 219 -11.95 13.04 4.02
N PHE A 220 -10.95 13.59 3.32
CA PHE A 220 -9.77 14.18 3.95
C PHE A 220 -10.15 15.32 4.90
N ASP A 221 -11.02 16.22 4.48
CA ASP A 221 -11.43 17.38 5.28
C ASP A 221 -12.09 16.94 6.59
N GLU A 222 -12.94 15.91 6.55
CA GLU A 222 -13.59 15.40 7.76
C GLU A 222 -12.62 14.66 8.67
N LEU A 223 -11.80 13.74 8.15
CA LEU A 223 -10.78 13.06 8.94
C LEU A 223 -9.76 14.03 9.58
N ALA A 224 -9.37 15.07 8.85
CA ALA A 224 -8.52 16.13 9.39
C ALA A 224 -9.23 16.95 10.46
N ASN A 225 -10.54 17.11 10.36
CA ASN A 225 -11.37 17.81 11.34
C ASN A 225 -11.48 17.04 12.66
N GLU A 226 -11.69 15.73 12.57
CA GLU A 226 -11.68 14.84 13.72
C GLU A 226 -10.29 14.80 14.41
N GLY A 227 -9.22 14.86 13.61
CA GLY A 227 -7.85 14.82 14.11
C GLY A 227 -7.37 13.42 14.49
N ASP A 228 -6.05 13.26 14.59
CA ASP A 228 -5.38 12.00 14.99
C ASP A 228 -5.69 10.80 14.08
N LYS A 229 -6.20 11.05 12.88
CA LYS A 229 -6.61 10.04 11.89
C LYS A 229 -5.49 9.72 10.90
N ILE A 230 -5.73 8.66 10.14
CA ILE A 230 -4.91 8.24 9.01
C ILE A 230 -5.77 8.13 7.75
N MET A 231 -5.25 8.60 6.62
CA MET A 231 -5.85 8.37 5.31
C MET A 231 -4.85 7.64 4.43
N CYS A 232 -5.12 6.38 4.15
CA CYS A 232 -4.26 5.53 3.32
C CYS A 232 -4.84 5.43 1.91
N LEU A 233 -4.27 6.18 0.96
CA LEU A 233 -4.62 6.08 -0.46
C LEU A 233 -3.90 4.88 -1.07
N LYS A 234 -4.67 3.89 -1.54
CA LYS A 234 -4.18 2.74 -2.31
C LYS A 234 -4.25 3.07 -3.80
N LEU A 235 -3.11 3.09 -4.43
CA LEU A 235 -2.97 3.58 -5.81
C LEU A 235 -2.25 2.51 -6.64
N HIS A 236 -2.69 2.32 -7.88
CA HIS A 236 -2.08 1.37 -8.79
C HIS A 236 -1.52 2.12 -10.00
N PRO A 237 -0.23 2.04 -10.32
CA PRO A 237 0.36 2.77 -11.46
C PRO A 237 -0.38 2.55 -12.77
N GLN A 238 -0.94 1.35 -13.02
CA GLN A 238 -1.75 1.07 -14.19
C GLN A 238 -3.12 1.78 -14.20
N LEU A 239 -3.58 2.29 -13.06
CA LEU A 239 -4.85 3.01 -12.90
C LEU A 239 -4.63 4.50 -12.70
N ILE A 240 -4.00 4.90 -11.59
CA ILE A 240 -3.77 6.31 -11.25
C ILE A 240 -2.77 7.00 -12.19
N GLY A 241 -1.83 6.25 -12.76
CA GLY A 241 -0.82 6.78 -13.69
C GLY A 241 -1.36 7.25 -15.05
N ARG A 242 -2.68 7.14 -15.31
CA ARG A 242 -3.31 7.72 -16.50
C ARG A 242 -3.31 9.25 -16.43
N SER A 243 -3.19 9.92 -17.57
CA SER A 243 -2.91 11.35 -17.68
C SER A 243 -3.80 12.27 -16.84
N SER A 244 -5.13 12.08 -16.90
CA SER A 244 -6.08 12.89 -16.12
C SER A 244 -6.06 12.56 -14.63
N ARG A 245 -5.80 11.30 -14.30
CA ARG A 245 -5.84 10.80 -12.92
C ARG A 245 -4.59 11.20 -12.14
N ILE A 246 -3.40 11.10 -12.75
CA ILE A 246 -2.16 11.55 -12.09
C ILE A 246 -2.18 13.06 -11.84
N ARG A 247 -2.75 13.85 -12.75
CA ARG A 247 -2.95 15.29 -12.56
C ARG A 247 -3.92 15.57 -11.41
N MET A 248 -4.98 14.81 -11.32
CA MET A 248 -5.95 14.88 -10.21
C MET A 248 -5.28 14.57 -8.88
N LEU A 249 -4.51 13.49 -8.81
CA LEU A 249 -3.78 13.10 -7.60
C LEU A 249 -2.80 14.20 -7.16
N GLU A 250 -2.06 14.81 -8.09
CA GLU A 250 -1.13 15.88 -7.76
C GLU A 250 -1.85 17.10 -7.16
N ARG A 251 -3.02 17.48 -7.69
CA ARG A 251 -3.86 18.54 -7.12
C ARG A 251 -4.32 18.19 -5.70
N LEU A 252 -4.73 16.94 -5.47
CA LEU A 252 -5.18 16.47 -4.18
C LEU A 252 -4.03 16.49 -3.14
N VAL A 253 -2.85 16.04 -3.51
CA VAL A 253 -1.64 16.07 -2.67
C VAL A 253 -1.31 17.51 -2.23
N LEU A 254 -1.34 18.46 -3.17
CA LEU A 254 -1.12 19.86 -2.87
C LEU A 254 -2.17 20.41 -1.88
N TYR A 255 -3.44 20.07 -2.11
CA TYR A 255 -4.53 20.46 -1.21
C TYR A 255 -4.32 19.92 0.20
N MET A 256 -4.09 18.61 0.35
CA MET A 256 -3.89 17.96 1.65
C MET A 256 -2.70 18.58 2.41
N ARG A 257 -1.58 18.82 1.71
CA ARG A 257 -0.39 19.43 2.31
C ARG A 257 -0.67 20.84 2.86
N GLN A 258 -1.43 21.65 2.12
CA GLN A 258 -1.83 23.00 2.53
C GLN A 258 -2.80 22.98 3.71
N ASN A 259 -3.56 21.89 3.89
CA ASN A 259 -4.59 21.75 4.92
C ASN A 259 -4.18 20.83 6.08
N GLY A 260 -2.89 20.76 6.38
CA GLY A 260 -2.41 20.17 7.63
C GLY A 260 -2.05 18.69 7.59
N ALA A 261 -2.00 18.06 6.40
CA ALA A 261 -1.54 16.68 6.29
C ALA A 261 -0.06 16.52 6.62
N TRP A 262 0.27 15.44 7.31
CA TRP A 262 1.59 14.85 7.31
C TRP A 262 1.61 13.75 6.25
N ILE A 263 2.29 14.00 5.12
CA ILE A 263 2.41 13.02 4.03
C ILE A 263 3.71 12.26 4.23
N ALA A 264 3.63 10.96 4.49
CA ALA A 264 4.77 10.12 4.86
C ALA A 264 4.65 8.70 4.25
N GLY A 265 5.76 7.95 4.28
CA GLY A 265 5.78 6.52 3.96
C GLY A 265 5.25 5.65 5.10
N CYS A 266 4.88 4.42 4.79
CA CYS A 266 4.31 3.51 5.79
C CYS A 266 5.33 3.16 6.88
N GLU A 267 6.58 2.88 6.53
CA GLU A 267 7.65 2.61 7.51
C GLU A 267 7.85 3.80 8.46
N GLU A 268 7.87 5.03 7.94
CA GLU A 268 8.05 6.25 8.74
C GLU A 268 6.90 6.41 9.75
N VAL A 269 5.66 6.22 9.32
CA VAL A 269 4.49 6.30 10.19
C VAL A 269 4.49 5.18 11.22
N ALA A 270 4.82 3.94 10.84
CA ALA A 270 4.87 2.81 11.76
C ALA A 270 5.92 3.02 12.86
N ARG A 271 7.13 3.47 12.50
CA ARG A 271 8.18 3.80 13.49
C ARG A 271 7.75 4.93 14.43
N TYR A 272 7.07 5.94 13.89
CA TYR A 272 6.55 7.04 14.69
C TYR A 272 5.52 6.56 15.72
N VAL A 273 4.58 5.69 15.29
CA VAL A 273 3.56 5.10 16.17
C VAL A 273 4.20 4.24 17.26
N LEU A 274 5.17 3.41 16.93
CA LEU A 274 5.90 2.60 17.91
C LEU A 274 6.62 3.46 18.94
N ALA A 275 7.34 4.47 18.50
CA ALA A 275 8.07 5.39 19.38
C ALA A 275 7.14 6.14 20.35
N GLN A 276 6.00 6.61 19.90
CA GLN A 276 4.99 7.26 20.75
C GLN A 276 4.42 6.33 21.83
N ASN A 277 4.46 5.01 21.60
CA ASN A 277 4.01 4.00 22.55
C ASN A 277 5.15 3.40 23.39
N GLY A 278 6.34 4.01 23.37
CA GLY A 278 7.51 3.54 24.13
C GLY A 278 8.03 2.19 23.65
N LYS A 279 7.80 1.84 22.38
CA LYS A 279 8.25 0.60 21.75
C LYS A 279 9.37 0.92 20.76
N GLU A 280 10.49 0.23 20.88
CA GLU A 280 11.55 0.33 19.87
C GLU A 280 11.16 -0.48 18.63
N ALA A 281 11.45 0.09 17.47
CA ALA A 281 11.31 -0.61 16.19
C ALA A 281 12.56 -1.48 16.00
N ASP A 282 12.59 -2.66 16.59
CA ASP A 282 13.73 -3.58 16.51
C ASP A 282 13.74 -4.29 15.16
N ALA A 283 14.08 -3.56 14.09
CA ALA A 283 14.25 -4.12 12.76
C ALA A 283 15.48 -5.05 12.64
N ASP A 284 16.39 -5.01 13.61
CA ASP A 284 17.65 -5.76 13.60
C ASP A 284 17.61 -7.04 14.47
N ALA A 285 16.54 -7.30 15.21
CA ALA A 285 16.48 -8.41 16.18
C ALA A 285 16.36 -9.81 15.55
N VAL A 286 16.15 -9.96 14.24
CA VAL A 286 15.92 -11.25 13.57
C VAL A 286 17.16 -11.76 12.82
N ALA A 287 18.32 -11.13 13.00
CA ALA A 287 19.59 -11.56 12.42
C ALA A 287 20.46 -12.39 13.38
N LYS A 288 19.85 -13.21 14.28
CA LYS A 288 20.59 -14.17 15.10
C LYS A 288 20.06 -15.58 14.97
#